data_f394ce4a154f7f36898d17424d259db8
#
_entry.id   f394ce4a154f7f36898d17424d259db8
#
_cell.length_a   1.000
_cell.length_b   1.000
_cell.length_c   1.000
_cell.angle_alpha   90.00
_cell.angle_beta   90.00
_cell.angle_gamma   90.00
#
_symmetry.space_group_name_H-M   'P 1'
#
loop_
_entity.id
_entity.type
_entity.pdbx_description
1 polymer ?
#
loop_
_entity_poly.entity_id
_entity_poly.type
_entity_poly.pdbx_seq_one_letter_code
_entity_poly.pdbx_strand_id
1 'polypeptide(L)'
;TSLMLRTKTARPGLYMIYTDAFGERSFVYWRVSSAAKQVLQCFNAQLNYDAIKGCDMFYFSGITLAILSDSDRAQLFELVSRLKADGSQIIFDPNYRPALWPNAEAAKAAFIQAYSLADVALPGLDDHRVLFDAQTTNDVVEQLTELGVAEIIVKDGKNGMFFCCNLEIN
;
A
#
# COMPACT_ATOMS: atom_id res chain seq x y z
N THR A 1 8.07 13.76 17.13
CA THR A 1 8.11 13.76 15.65
C THR A 1 7.08 14.75 15.13
N SER A 2 7.53 15.72 14.34
CA SER A 2 6.69 16.81 13.80
C SER A 2 5.62 16.31 12.83
N LEU A 3 5.81 15.12 12.22
CA LEU A 3 4.88 14.52 11.25
C LEU A 3 3.84 13.57 11.87
N MET A 4 3.78 13.45 13.19
CA MET A 4 2.76 12.62 13.85
C MET A 4 1.45 13.40 13.95
N LEU A 5 0.48 13.02 13.10
CA LEU A 5 -0.86 13.61 13.11
C LEU A 5 -1.67 13.11 14.31
N ARG A 6 -2.56 13.96 14.82
CA ARG A 6 -3.40 13.66 15.98
C ARG A 6 -4.85 14.03 15.71
N THR A 7 -5.78 13.21 16.21
CA THR A 7 -7.21 13.50 16.22
C THR A 7 -7.77 13.37 17.64
N LYS A 8 -8.79 14.18 17.95
CA LYS A 8 -9.55 14.09 19.20
C LYS A 8 -10.85 13.30 19.03
N THR A 9 -11.24 13.01 17.80
CA THR A 9 -12.55 12.43 17.45
C THR A 9 -12.51 10.92 17.21
N ALA A 10 -11.33 10.32 17.11
CA ALA A 10 -11.17 8.88 16.91
C ALA A 10 -10.05 8.31 17.79
N ARG A 11 -10.06 6.99 17.97
CA ARG A 11 -9.08 6.26 18.77
C ARG A 11 -8.19 5.40 17.86
N PRO A 12 -7.01 4.96 18.33
CA PRO A 12 -6.25 3.94 17.63
C PRO A 12 -7.08 2.68 17.38
N GLY A 13 -6.87 2.03 16.25
CA GLY A 13 -7.42 0.71 16.02
C GLY A 13 -6.79 -0.32 16.96
N LEU A 14 -7.57 -1.34 17.34
CA LEU A 14 -7.12 -2.45 18.16
C LEU A 14 -7.26 -3.75 17.36
N TYR A 15 -6.34 -4.68 17.55
CA TYR A 15 -6.50 -6.06 17.13
C TYR A 15 -5.97 -7.02 18.18
N MET A 16 -6.51 -8.24 18.21
CA MET A 16 -6.01 -9.35 19.00
C MET A 16 -5.50 -10.45 18.07
N ILE A 17 -4.41 -11.08 18.46
CA ILE A 17 -3.84 -12.23 17.76
C ILE A 17 -4.07 -13.46 18.63
N TYR A 18 -4.69 -14.48 18.03
CA TYR A 18 -4.75 -15.82 18.60
C TYR A 18 -3.78 -16.70 17.84
N THR A 19 -2.94 -17.41 18.57
CA THR A 19 -2.05 -18.42 17.99
C THR A 19 -2.50 -19.78 18.48
N ASP A 20 -2.76 -20.72 17.58
CA ASP A 20 -3.15 -22.08 17.92
C ASP A 20 -1.93 -22.94 18.31
N ALA A 21 -2.17 -24.22 18.63
CA ALA A 21 -1.14 -25.16 19.04
C ALA A 21 -0.13 -25.50 17.92
N PHE A 22 -0.45 -25.18 16.66
CA PHE A 22 0.39 -25.38 15.48
C PHE A 22 1.16 -24.13 15.06
N GLY A 23 0.97 -23.01 15.78
CA GLY A 23 1.58 -21.72 15.47
C GLY A 23 0.81 -20.88 14.44
N GLU A 24 -0.36 -21.35 14.00
CA GLU A 24 -1.21 -20.58 13.07
C GLU A 24 -1.87 -19.40 13.79
N ARG A 25 -1.90 -18.26 13.10
CA ARG A 25 -2.38 -17.01 13.67
C ARG A 25 -3.73 -16.63 13.10
N SER A 26 -4.68 -16.32 13.97
CA SER A 26 -5.94 -15.68 13.64
C SER A 26 -6.03 -14.29 14.28
N PHE A 27 -6.79 -13.39 13.64
CA PHE A 27 -6.85 -12.00 14.04
C PHE A 27 -8.28 -11.55 14.22
N VAL A 28 -8.54 -10.84 15.32
CA VAL A 28 -9.80 -10.12 15.56
C VAL A 28 -9.51 -8.63 15.60
N TYR A 29 -10.28 -7.84 14.83
CA TYR A 29 -10.02 -6.43 14.64
C TYR A 29 -11.13 -5.53 15.16
N TRP A 30 -10.76 -4.46 15.89
CA TRP A 30 -11.61 -3.32 16.25
C TRP A 30 -11.01 -2.05 15.68
N ARG A 31 -11.24 -1.79 14.39
CA ARG A 31 -10.64 -0.67 13.66
C ARG A 31 -11.59 0.09 12.73
N VAL A 32 -12.89 -0.20 12.81
CA VAL A 32 -13.91 0.41 11.92
C VAL A 32 -13.94 1.93 12.04
N SER A 33 -13.71 2.46 13.26
CA SER A 33 -13.66 3.90 13.55
C SER A 33 -12.27 4.37 13.98
N SER A 34 -11.21 3.74 13.45
CA SER A 34 -9.84 4.08 13.84
C SER A 34 -9.39 5.45 13.33
N ALA A 35 -8.52 6.12 14.08
CA ALA A 35 -7.91 7.39 13.72
C ALA A 35 -7.18 7.34 12.38
N ALA A 36 -6.65 6.18 11.99
CA ALA A 36 -5.96 5.99 10.71
C ALA A 36 -6.84 6.31 9.49
N LYS A 37 -8.17 6.14 9.60
CA LYS A 37 -9.12 6.50 8.53
C LYS A 37 -9.21 8.01 8.28
N GLN A 38 -8.77 8.82 9.23
CA GLN A 38 -8.81 10.29 9.17
C GLN A 38 -7.45 10.90 8.77
N VAL A 39 -6.50 10.08 8.29
CA VAL A 39 -5.12 10.54 8.05
C VAL A 39 -5.05 11.71 7.07
N LEU A 40 -5.80 11.69 5.96
CA LEU A 40 -5.80 12.77 4.97
C LEU A 40 -6.46 14.04 5.52
N GLN A 41 -7.56 13.90 6.26
CA GLN A 41 -8.24 15.02 6.91
C GLN A 41 -7.34 15.67 7.97
N CYS A 42 -6.65 14.85 8.79
CA CYS A 42 -5.69 15.34 9.77
C CYS A 42 -4.48 15.98 9.10
N PHE A 43 -4.00 15.41 8.00
CA PHE A 43 -2.88 15.98 7.23
C PHE A 43 -3.25 17.38 6.73
N ASN A 44 -4.37 17.54 6.06
CA ASN A 44 -4.82 18.81 5.53
C ASN A 44 -5.09 19.87 6.64
N ALA A 45 -5.48 19.43 7.84
CA ALA A 45 -5.77 20.32 8.96
C ALA A 45 -4.52 20.73 9.78
N GLN A 46 -3.49 19.89 9.83
CA GLN A 46 -2.35 20.05 10.75
C GLN A 46 -1.02 20.28 10.01
N LEU A 47 -0.91 19.84 8.78
CA LEU A 47 0.27 19.98 7.94
C LEU A 47 -0.15 20.51 6.58
N ASN A 48 0.85 20.85 5.77
CA ASN A 48 0.72 21.12 4.35
C ASN A 48 1.74 20.28 3.58
N TYR A 49 1.69 20.33 2.27
CA TYR A 49 2.60 19.61 1.39
C TYR A 49 4.09 19.88 1.68
N ASP A 50 4.43 21.13 2.04
CA ASP A 50 5.82 21.53 2.31
C ASP A 50 6.43 20.78 3.51
N ALA A 51 5.61 20.22 4.40
CA ALA A 51 6.09 19.43 5.53
C ALA A 51 6.69 18.08 5.14
N ILE A 52 6.31 17.56 3.94
CA ILE A 52 6.78 16.26 3.43
C ILE A 52 7.48 16.37 2.06
N LYS A 53 7.40 17.55 1.43
CA LYS A 53 8.12 17.85 0.21
C LYS A 53 9.61 17.61 0.36
N GLY A 54 10.20 16.90 -0.63
CA GLY A 54 11.63 16.58 -0.62
C GLY A 54 12.00 15.41 0.30
N CYS A 55 11.04 14.58 0.72
CA CYS A 55 11.38 13.30 1.31
C CYS A 55 12.01 12.39 0.23
N ASP A 56 13.05 11.63 0.60
CA ASP A 56 13.73 10.74 -0.34
C ASP A 56 12.79 9.61 -0.80
N MET A 57 11.96 9.08 0.13
CA MET A 57 11.07 7.95 -0.10
C MET A 57 9.70 8.20 0.51
N PHE A 58 8.64 7.79 -0.19
CA PHE A 58 7.28 7.76 0.30
C PHE A 58 6.69 6.36 0.17
N TYR A 59 6.42 5.72 1.32
CA TYR A 59 5.84 4.39 1.41
C TYR A 59 4.36 4.45 1.76
N PHE A 60 3.54 3.68 1.04
CA PHE A 60 2.15 3.41 1.41
C PHE A 60 1.74 1.98 1.04
N SER A 61 0.62 1.52 1.60
CA SER A 61 0.19 0.14 1.41
C SER A 61 -1.26 0.04 0.93
N GLY A 62 -1.63 -1.13 0.42
CA GLY A 62 -3.01 -1.44 0.06
C GLY A 62 -3.96 -1.39 1.26
N ILE A 63 -3.47 -1.61 2.50
CA ILE A 63 -4.27 -1.39 3.71
C ILE A 63 -4.60 0.11 3.86
N THR A 64 -3.66 1.00 3.58
CA THR A 64 -3.91 2.45 3.57
C THR A 64 -5.02 2.80 2.59
N LEU A 65 -4.94 2.28 1.35
CA LEU A 65 -5.97 2.50 0.33
C LEU A 65 -7.34 1.97 0.75
N ALA A 66 -7.37 0.77 1.36
CA ALA A 66 -8.61 0.08 1.74
C ALA A 66 -9.39 0.77 2.87
N ILE A 67 -8.70 1.45 3.78
CA ILE A 67 -9.35 2.11 4.93
C ILE A 67 -9.80 3.54 4.64
N LEU A 68 -9.32 4.14 3.56
CA LEU A 68 -9.69 5.49 3.14
C LEU A 68 -11.04 5.50 2.40
N SER A 69 -11.77 6.63 2.51
CA SER A 69 -12.88 6.91 1.61
C SER A 69 -12.40 7.09 0.17
N ASP A 70 -13.28 7.00 -0.82
CA ASP A 70 -12.91 7.19 -2.23
C ASP A 70 -12.34 8.60 -2.47
N SER A 71 -12.89 9.62 -1.82
CA SER A 71 -12.38 10.99 -1.89
C SER A 71 -11.00 11.15 -1.26
N ASP A 72 -10.76 10.54 -0.10
CA ASP A 72 -9.45 10.57 0.56
C ASP A 72 -8.42 9.75 -0.23
N ARG A 73 -8.84 8.64 -0.85
CA ARG A 73 -7.97 7.84 -1.72
C ARG A 73 -7.53 8.62 -2.95
N ALA A 74 -8.45 9.37 -3.60
CA ALA A 74 -8.11 10.25 -4.70
C ALA A 74 -7.09 11.33 -4.28
N GLN A 75 -7.30 11.97 -3.13
CA GLN A 75 -6.35 12.94 -2.58
C GLN A 75 -4.97 12.31 -2.27
N LEU A 76 -4.94 11.06 -1.78
CA LEU A 76 -3.67 10.35 -1.57
C LEU A 76 -2.93 10.14 -2.89
N PHE A 77 -3.61 9.72 -3.95
CA PHE A 77 -2.98 9.54 -5.26
C PHE A 77 -2.47 10.87 -5.85
N GLU A 78 -3.19 11.97 -5.68
CA GLU A 78 -2.70 13.30 -6.05
C GLU A 78 -1.43 13.67 -5.26
N LEU A 79 -1.41 13.42 -3.95
CA LEU A 79 -0.26 13.65 -3.09
C LEU A 79 0.95 12.82 -3.55
N VAL A 80 0.76 11.53 -3.82
CA VAL A 80 1.81 10.62 -4.30
C VAL A 80 2.36 11.09 -5.65
N SER A 81 1.49 11.47 -6.59
CA SER A 81 1.89 12.00 -7.90
C SER A 81 2.76 13.25 -7.77
N ARG A 82 2.41 14.16 -6.86
CA ARG A 82 3.21 15.37 -6.61
C ARG A 82 4.57 15.04 -6.00
N LEU A 83 4.62 14.15 -5.03
CA LEU A 83 5.88 13.72 -4.41
C LEU A 83 6.80 13.06 -5.42
N LYS A 84 6.25 12.21 -6.31
CA LYS A 84 7.01 11.60 -7.42
C LYS A 84 7.57 12.68 -8.35
N ALA A 85 6.77 13.65 -8.74
CA ALA A 85 7.21 14.75 -9.60
C ALA A 85 8.31 15.62 -8.94
N ASP A 86 8.31 15.73 -7.61
CA ASP A 86 9.34 16.43 -6.83
C ASP A 86 10.58 15.56 -6.54
N GLY A 87 10.64 14.31 -7.07
CA GLY A 87 11.81 13.43 -7.00
C GLY A 87 11.80 12.41 -5.85
N SER A 88 10.70 12.29 -5.10
CA SER A 88 10.59 11.21 -4.09
C SER A 88 10.42 9.85 -4.76
N GLN A 89 11.13 8.83 -4.30
CA GLN A 89 10.91 7.44 -4.68
C GLN A 89 9.62 6.91 -4.05
N ILE A 90 8.71 6.41 -4.86
CA ILE A 90 7.41 5.91 -4.42
C ILE A 90 7.45 4.40 -4.22
N ILE A 91 7.14 3.94 -3.00
CA ILE A 91 7.14 2.52 -2.64
C ILE A 91 5.73 2.09 -2.31
N PHE A 92 5.23 1.05 -2.99
CA PHE A 92 3.90 0.49 -2.75
C PHE A 92 3.95 -0.98 -2.34
N ASP A 93 3.30 -1.30 -1.19
CA ASP A 93 3.07 -2.67 -0.72
C ASP A 93 1.56 -2.98 -0.78
N PRO A 94 1.07 -3.82 -1.72
CA PRO A 94 -0.35 -4.11 -1.86
C PRO A 94 -0.95 -4.73 -0.60
N ASN A 95 -0.25 -5.64 0.04
CA ASN A 95 -0.66 -6.26 1.31
C ASN A 95 -2.19 -6.48 1.38
N TYR A 96 -2.73 -7.20 0.40
CA TYR A 96 -4.17 -7.36 0.17
C TYR A 96 -4.87 -7.98 1.38
N ARG A 97 -5.99 -7.40 1.73
CA ARG A 97 -6.85 -7.90 2.81
C ARG A 97 -8.30 -7.89 2.32
N PRO A 98 -8.83 -9.01 1.80
CA PRO A 98 -10.17 -9.08 1.21
C PRO A 98 -11.25 -8.46 2.08
N ALA A 99 -11.20 -8.69 3.40
CA ALA A 99 -12.19 -8.17 4.36
C ALA A 99 -12.23 -6.63 4.49
N LEU A 100 -11.30 -5.89 3.89
CA LEU A 100 -11.27 -4.43 3.90
C LEU A 100 -11.83 -3.80 2.63
N TRP A 101 -12.09 -4.59 1.61
CA TRP A 101 -12.55 -4.13 0.31
C TRP A 101 -14.01 -4.55 0.07
N PRO A 102 -14.79 -3.75 -0.66
CA PRO A 102 -16.14 -4.14 -1.06
C PRO A 102 -16.17 -5.42 -1.91
N ASN A 103 -15.18 -5.56 -2.80
CA ASN A 103 -14.96 -6.71 -3.68
C ASN A 103 -13.52 -6.68 -4.23
N ALA A 104 -13.14 -7.73 -4.96
CA ALA A 104 -11.81 -7.86 -5.55
C ALA A 104 -11.55 -6.83 -6.66
N GLU A 105 -12.57 -6.48 -7.44
CA GLU A 105 -12.48 -5.52 -8.54
C GLU A 105 -12.13 -4.13 -8.04
N ALA A 106 -12.71 -3.69 -6.91
CA ALA A 106 -12.39 -2.41 -6.29
C ALA A 106 -10.94 -2.38 -5.79
N ALA A 107 -10.46 -3.48 -5.21
CA ALA A 107 -9.06 -3.61 -4.80
C ALA A 107 -8.12 -3.58 -6.01
N LYS A 108 -8.43 -4.36 -7.04
CA LYS A 108 -7.65 -4.46 -8.29
C LYS A 108 -7.51 -3.08 -8.96
N ALA A 109 -8.61 -2.34 -9.11
CA ALA A 109 -8.60 -1.01 -9.70
C ALA A 109 -7.71 -0.03 -8.93
N ALA A 110 -7.81 -0.01 -7.59
CA ALA A 110 -6.99 0.84 -6.75
C ALA A 110 -5.49 0.43 -6.79
N PHE A 111 -5.19 -0.87 -6.89
CA PHE A 111 -3.81 -1.36 -6.97
C PHE A 111 -3.18 -1.05 -8.33
N ILE A 112 -3.91 -1.17 -9.42
CA ILE A 112 -3.42 -0.75 -10.75
C ILE A 112 -3.01 0.72 -10.71
N GLN A 113 -3.84 1.60 -10.14
CA GLN A 113 -3.52 3.01 -10.00
C GLN A 113 -2.31 3.24 -9.09
N ALA A 114 -2.19 2.50 -7.98
CA ALA A 114 -1.04 2.59 -7.08
C ALA A 114 0.27 2.14 -7.76
N TYR A 115 0.23 1.02 -8.50
CA TYR A 115 1.38 0.51 -9.23
C TYR A 115 1.86 1.47 -10.32
N SER A 116 0.95 2.12 -11.06
CA SER A 116 1.33 3.10 -12.09
C SER A 116 2.05 4.33 -11.53
N LEU A 117 1.96 4.56 -10.21
CA LEU A 117 2.68 5.63 -9.51
C LEU A 117 3.96 5.13 -8.82
N ALA A 118 4.06 3.83 -8.53
CA ALA A 118 5.16 3.26 -7.78
C ALA A 118 6.44 3.16 -8.62
N ASP A 119 7.58 3.43 -7.99
CA ASP A 119 8.91 3.13 -8.51
C ASP A 119 9.36 1.76 -8.01
N VAL A 120 8.99 1.42 -6.76
CA VAL A 120 9.26 0.13 -6.13
C VAL A 120 7.95 -0.51 -5.70
N ALA A 121 7.76 -1.79 -6.02
CA ALA A 121 6.62 -2.58 -5.58
C ALA A 121 7.03 -3.80 -4.76
N LEU A 122 6.24 -4.10 -3.71
CA LEU A 122 6.45 -5.22 -2.80
C LEU A 122 5.27 -6.22 -2.85
N PRO A 123 4.90 -6.77 -4.02
CA PRO A 123 3.75 -7.65 -4.17
C PRO A 123 3.94 -9.00 -3.46
N GLY A 124 2.82 -9.59 -2.99
CA GLY A 124 2.77 -11.00 -2.64
C GLY A 124 2.25 -11.84 -3.81
N LEU A 125 2.87 -12.98 -4.10
CA LEU A 125 2.41 -13.87 -5.17
C LEU A 125 0.97 -14.35 -4.93
N ASP A 126 0.62 -14.70 -3.69
CA ASP A 126 -0.74 -15.14 -3.34
C ASP A 126 -1.78 -14.05 -3.56
N ASP A 127 -1.46 -12.79 -3.23
CA ASP A 127 -2.32 -11.65 -3.50
C ASP A 127 -2.55 -11.46 -5.00
N HIS A 128 -1.49 -11.61 -5.81
CA HIS A 128 -1.53 -11.51 -7.27
C HIS A 128 -2.26 -12.67 -7.93
N ARG A 129 -2.20 -13.88 -7.38
CA ARG A 129 -3.03 -15.00 -7.83
C ARG A 129 -4.52 -14.68 -7.74
N VAL A 130 -4.93 -14.08 -6.65
CA VAL A 130 -6.34 -13.76 -6.39
C VAL A 130 -6.83 -12.58 -7.24
N LEU A 131 -6.00 -11.54 -7.40
CA LEU A 131 -6.44 -10.28 -8.02
C LEU A 131 -6.11 -10.18 -9.51
N PHE A 132 -5.03 -10.83 -9.97
CA PHE A 132 -4.45 -10.63 -11.29
C PHE A 132 -4.20 -11.94 -12.04
N ASP A 133 -4.68 -13.08 -11.50
CA ASP A 133 -4.53 -14.42 -12.08
C ASP A 133 -3.07 -14.87 -12.32
N ALA A 134 -2.10 -14.23 -11.67
CA ALA A 134 -0.70 -14.62 -11.76
C ALA A 134 -0.46 -16.02 -11.19
N GLN A 135 0.31 -16.87 -11.87
CA GLN A 135 0.63 -18.21 -11.39
C GLN A 135 2.02 -18.30 -10.80
N THR A 136 2.93 -17.49 -11.31
CA THR A 136 4.36 -17.49 -10.97
C THR A 136 4.83 -16.08 -10.56
N THR A 137 6.01 -16.00 -9.95
CA THR A 137 6.68 -14.73 -9.67
C THR A 137 7.01 -13.96 -10.95
N ASN A 138 7.30 -14.67 -12.06
CA ASN A 138 7.56 -14.04 -13.36
C ASN A 138 6.31 -13.36 -13.92
N ASP A 139 5.13 -13.98 -13.80
CA ASP A 139 3.88 -13.33 -14.23
C ASP A 139 3.65 -12.02 -13.49
N VAL A 140 3.95 -11.99 -12.18
CA VAL A 140 3.85 -10.76 -11.38
C VAL A 140 4.82 -9.70 -11.89
N VAL A 141 6.07 -10.09 -12.19
CA VAL A 141 7.07 -9.15 -12.72
C VAL A 141 6.63 -8.58 -14.06
N GLU A 142 6.19 -9.42 -14.99
CA GLU A 142 5.70 -8.98 -16.31
C GLU A 142 4.55 -7.99 -16.18
N GLN A 143 3.51 -8.34 -15.40
CA GLN A 143 2.35 -7.48 -15.14
C GLN A 143 2.74 -6.11 -14.56
N LEU A 144 3.66 -6.07 -13.62
CA LEU A 144 4.07 -4.82 -12.98
C LEU A 144 5.04 -4.00 -13.82
N THR A 145 5.87 -4.65 -14.61
CA THR A 145 6.73 -3.98 -15.61
C THR A 145 5.87 -3.26 -16.67
N GLU A 146 4.79 -3.88 -17.14
CA GLU A 146 3.82 -3.24 -18.04
C GLU A 146 3.15 -2.01 -17.43
N LEU A 147 3.00 -1.97 -16.10
CA LEU A 147 2.48 -0.81 -15.36
C LEU A 147 3.55 0.27 -15.08
N GLY A 148 4.80 0.03 -15.48
CA GLY A 148 5.90 0.98 -15.37
C GLY A 148 6.68 0.92 -14.05
N VAL A 149 6.51 -0.13 -13.23
CA VAL A 149 7.28 -0.33 -11.99
C VAL A 149 8.73 -0.71 -12.33
N ALA A 150 9.70 0.04 -11.80
CA ALA A 150 11.12 -0.17 -12.09
C ALA A 150 11.77 -1.26 -11.21
N GLU A 151 11.39 -1.34 -9.94
CA GLU A 151 11.93 -2.30 -8.99
C GLU A 151 10.79 -3.12 -8.37
N ILE A 152 10.89 -4.45 -8.45
CA ILE A 152 9.83 -5.36 -8.02
C ILE A 152 10.42 -6.42 -7.10
N ILE A 153 9.87 -6.52 -5.88
CA ILE A 153 10.26 -7.54 -4.89
C ILE A 153 9.04 -8.41 -4.61
N VAL A 154 8.93 -9.55 -5.29
CA VAL A 154 7.81 -10.48 -5.13
C VAL A 154 8.05 -11.36 -3.90
N LYS A 155 7.12 -11.31 -2.94
CA LYS A 155 7.11 -12.17 -1.75
C LYS A 155 6.42 -13.49 -2.07
N ASP A 156 7.09 -14.64 -1.90
CA ASP A 156 6.57 -15.98 -2.16
C ASP A 156 6.58 -16.85 -0.88
N GLY A 157 6.06 -16.30 0.19
CA GLY A 157 5.89 -17.01 1.47
C GLY A 157 7.17 -17.71 1.93
N LYS A 158 7.08 -19.04 2.16
CA LYS A 158 8.22 -19.85 2.58
C LYS A 158 9.32 -20.04 1.54
N ASN A 159 9.03 -19.77 0.26
CA ASN A 159 10.00 -19.88 -0.82
C ASN A 159 10.92 -18.65 -0.89
N GLY A 160 10.64 -17.61 -0.10
CA GLY A 160 11.47 -16.41 0.00
C GLY A 160 10.96 -15.26 -0.83
N MET A 161 11.87 -14.50 -1.43
CA MET A 161 11.56 -13.32 -2.23
C MET A 161 12.31 -13.39 -3.56
N PHE A 162 11.66 -12.93 -4.62
CA PHE A 162 12.24 -12.76 -5.94
C PHE A 162 12.39 -11.26 -6.22
N PHE A 163 13.61 -10.83 -6.60
CA PHE A 163 13.90 -9.44 -6.91
C PHE A 163 14.13 -9.25 -8.41
N CYS A 164 13.49 -8.27 -8.99
CA CYS A 164 13.70 -7.82 -10.36
C CYS A 164 13.93 -6.31 -10.38
N CYS A 165 14.90 -5.85 -11.13
CA CYS A 165 15.20 -4.45 -11.32
C CYS A 165 15.39 -4.18 -12.82
N ASN A 166 14.55 -3.32 -13.38
CA ASN A 166 14.61 -2.89 -14.77
C ASN A 166 15.47 -1.60 -14.89
N LEU A 167 16.65 -1.59 -14.28
CA LEU A 167 17.59 -0.51 -14.53
C LEU A 167 18.14 -0.65 -15.95
N GLU A 168 17.72 0.24 -16.86
CA GLU A 168 18.49 0.50 -18.05
C GLU A 168 19.86 1.06 -17.59
N ILE A 169 20.90 0.26 -17.75
CA ILE A 169 22.27 0.72 -17.56
C ILE A 169 22.56 1.66 -18.72
N ASN A 170 22.41 2.95 -18.48
CA ASN A 170 22.87 4.00 -19.38
C ASN A 170 24.39 4.14 -19.32
#